data_b4de47fc5a9e405429762034a3c5fdc0
#
_entry.id   b4de47fc5a9e405429762034a3c5fdc0
#
_cell.length_a   1.000
_cell.length_b   1.000
_cell.length_c   1.000
_cell.angle_alpha   90.00
_cell.angle_beta   90.00
_cell.angle_gamma   90.00
#
_symmetry.space_group_name_H-M   'P 1'
#
loop_
_entity.id
_entity.type
_entity.pdbx_description
1 polymer ?
#
loop_
_entity_poly.entity_id
_entity_poly.type
_entity_poly.pdbx_seq_one_letter_code
_entity_poly.pdbx_strand_id
1 'polypeptide(L)'
;MTAVTERAFRETLDALGLNPEKGAWDSIRHFNLVMELEARWGAKIPIQDVEKLQSFSDFYFRVPCRPAKVLAVDADNTLWNGIVSEDGAADVVPYAAFQRGLLTLKAKGVLLVLLSKNDPPDGGRSPIEQVFARADIPLSLDDFAFVGVSWEPKPGALLAAAKALNVGTDSFVFVDDNPHERAQMKAHLPEVMVVEDMEDWQAKGMEGLAEALGETYFAEAGRTEEDRLRAQRIAAGAGQPPYQMEAFDNVDYLKTLELKVAPSRATEADVPRLAQMAGKTNQFNATTIRRNEEEFRALLADPSKRVYVFRLSDKFGTMGIVCYVVVDVAARRISDFVMSCRAMGRTLEFFAYRHVCLDLGAETLPLDFRATAKNGPFAAFREKLAQGTHETFCACQTMV
;
A
#
# COMPACT_ATOMS: atom_id res chain seq x y z
N MET A 1 -16.46 10.14 -8.82
CA MET A 1 -15.43 11.17 -8.46
C MET A 1 -14.06 10.57 -8.76
N THR A 2 -13.16 11.31 -9.40
CA THR A 2 -11.77 10.84 -9.66
C THR A 2 -11.02 10.73 -8.34
N ALA A 3 -10.11 9.76 -8.21
CA ALA A 3 -9.31 9.60 -7.01
C ALA A 3 -8.54 10.88 -6.65
N VAL A 4 -8.65 11.32 -5.41
CA VAL A 4 -7.95 12.48 -4.89
C VAL A 4 -6.54 12.06 -4.47
N THR A 5 -5.55 12.37 -5.31
CA THR A 5 -4.15 12.09 -4.97
C THR A 5 -3.71 12.96 -3.79
N GLU A 6 -2.76 12.49 -3.02
CA GLU A 6 -2.18 13.27 -1.92
C GLU A 6 -1.62 14.62 -2.40
N ARG A 7 -1.04 14.62 -3.61
CA ARG A 7 -0.55 15.84 -4.26
C ARG A 7 -1.67 16.84 -4.50
N ALA A 8 -2.75 16.42 -5.18
CA ALA A 8 -3.90 17.28 -5.47
C ALA A 8 -4.55 17.80 -4.19
N PHE A 9 -4.62 16.96 -3.16
CA PHE A 9 -5.11 17.34 -1.84
C PHE A 9 -4.21 18.41 -1.20
N ARG A 10 -2.90 18.20 -1.20
CA ARG A 10 -1.91 19.14 -0.66
C ARG A 10 -1.94 20.49 -1.38
N GLU A 11 -1.91 20.50 -2.71
CA GLU A 11 -1.99 21.71 -3.53
C GLU A 11 -3.28 22.50 -3.25
N THR A 12 -4.41 21.80 -3.06
CA THR A 12 -5.68 22.44 -2.69
C THR A 12 -5.62 23.07 -1.30
N LEU A 13 -5.08 22.36 -0.30
CA LEU A 13 -4.94 22.92 1.04
C LEU A 13 -3.95 24.07 1.10
N ASP A 14 -2.88 24.03 0.30
CA ASP A 14 -1.93 25.12 0.18
C ASP A 14 -2.60 26.38 -0.41
N ALA A 15 -3.37 26.22 -1.48
CA ALA A 15 -4.11 27.30 -2.13
C ALA A 15 -5.16 27.93 -1.20
N LEU A 16 -5.73 27.14 -0.29
CA LEU A 16 -6.71 27.61 0.70
C LEU A 16 -6.06 28.16 1.99
N GLY A 17 -4.75 28.02 2.14
CA GLY A 17 -4.05 28.36 3.39
C GLY A 17 -4.39 27.45 4.57
N LEU A 18 -4.91 26.24 4.30
CA LEU A 18 -5.40 25.28 5.29
C LEU A 18 -4.47 24.08 5.50
N ASN A 19 -3.26 24.10 4.94
CA ASN A 19 -2.31 23.00 5.13
C ASN A 19 -1.78 22.99 6.57
N PRO A 20 -2.01 21.92 7.37
CA PRO A 20 -1.58 21.85 8.76
C PRO A 20 -0.05 21.83 8.95
N GLU A 21 0.69 21.54 7.89
CA GLU A 21 2.17 21.55 7.91
C GLU A 21 2.76 22.92 7.61
N LYS A 22 1.94 23.91 7.25
CA LYS A 22 2.37 25.27 6.88
C LYS A 22 1.74 26.34 7.76
N GLY A 23 2.56 27.06 8.49
CA GLY A 23 2.15 28.20 9.32
C GLY A 23 1.58 27.83 10.70
N ALA A 24 1.06 28.84 11.43
CA ALA A 24 0.44 28.63 12.73
C ALA A 24 -0.90 27.89 12.57
N TRP A 25 -1.06 26.81 13.31
CA TRP A 25 -2.27 25.98 13.31
C TRP A 25 -3.14 26.36 14.51
N ASP A 26 -4.38 26.78 14.26
CA ASP A 26 -5.34 27.18 15.28
C ASP A 26 -6.70 26.47 15.08
N SER A 27 -7.59 26.60 16.06
CA SER A 27 -8.90 25.96 16.05
C SER A 27 -9.79 26.42 14.88
N ILE A 28 -9.62 27.64 14.38
CA ILE A 28 -10.40 28.17 13.27
C ILE A 28 -9.96 27.51 11.96
N ARG A 29 -8.65 27.43 11.72
CA ARG A 29 -8.09 26.72 10.56
C ARG A 29 -8.45 25.23 10.58
N HIS A 30 -8.40 24.61 11.76
CA HIS A 30 -8.80 23.23 11.96
C HIS A 30 -10.27 23.02 11.54
N PHE A 31 -11.17 23.84 12.07
CA PHE A 31 -12.59 23.76 11.74
C PHE A 31 -12.85 24.01 10.24
N ASN A 32 -12.22 25.04 9.67
CA ASN A 32 -12.35 25.34 8.25
C ASN A 32 -11.87 24.19 7.37
N LEU A 33 -10.78 23.50 7.75
CA LEU A 33 -10.31 22.32 7.01
C LEU A 33 -11.33 21.18 7.06
N VAL A 34 -11.95 20.91 8.22
CA VAL A 34 -13.01 19.91 8.34
C VAL A 34 -14.19 20.25 7.43
N MET A 35 -14.63 21.50 7.42
CA MET A 35 -15.74 21.96 6.57
C MET A 35 -15.40 21.84 5.07
N GLU A 36 -14.18 22.16 4.67
CA GLU A 36 -13.72 21.99 3.28
C GLU A 36 -13.62 20.52 2.87
N LEU A 37 -13.19 19.63 3.78
CA LEU A 37 -13.19 18.19 3.54
C LEU A 37 -14.59 17.64 3.27
N GLU A 38 -15.56 18.06 4.08
CA GLU A 38 -16.96 17.66 3.90
C GLU A 38 -17.56 18.22 2.62
N ALA A 39 -17.32 19.52 2.35
CA ALA A 39 -17.93 20.23 1.22
C ALA A 39 -17.34 19.79 -0.13
N ARG A 40 -16.01 19.64 -0.24
CA ARG A 40 -15.32 19.36 -1.52
C ARG A 40 -15.24 17.88 -1.85
N TRP A 41 -15.01 17.07 -0.84
CA TRP A 41 -14.68 15.64 -1.03
C TRP A 41 -15.72 14.71 -0.40
N GLY A 42 -16.76 15.25 0.20
CA GLY A 42 -17.84 14.44 0.79
C GLY A 42 -17.39 13.62 2.00
N ALA A 43 -16.29 14.01 2.65
CA ALA A 43 -15.85 13.36 3.88
C ALA A 43 -16.96 13.48 4.93
N LYS A 44 -17.12 12.44 5.76
CA LYS A 44 -18.04 12.48 6.91
C LYS A 44 -17.19 12.32 8.16
N ILE A 45 -16.96 13.42 8.88
CA ILE A 45 -16.11 13.43 10.07
C ILE A 45 -16.98 13.58 11.31
N PRO A 46 -17.15 12.52 12.12
CA PRO A 46 -17.87 12.61 13.38
C PRO A 46 -17.26 13.67 14.30
N ILE A 47 -18.08 14.47 14.95
CA ILE A 47 -17.62 15.60 15.77
C ILE A 47 -16.64 15.18 16.87
N GLN A 48 -16.83 13.98 17.43
CA GLN A 48 -15.93 13.39 18.43
C GLN A 48 -14.53 13.02 17.90
N ASP A 49 -14.36 12.98 16.58
CA ASP A 49 -13.09 12.64 15.93
C ASP A 49 -12.35 13.88 15.44
N VAL A 50 -13.01 15.02 15.35
CA VAL A 50 -12.41 16.28 14.85
C VAL A 50 -11.14 16.64 15.61
N GLU A 51 -11.16 16.60 16.93
CA GLU A 51 -10.00 16.95 17.78
C GLU A 51 -8.82 15.98 17.63
N LYS A 52 -9.07 14.76 17.11
CA LYS A 52 -8.03 13.74 16.90
C LYS A 52 -7.24 13.96 15.61
N LEU A 53 -7.75 14.78 14.69
CA LEU A 53 -7.12 15.06 13.40
C LEU A 53 -6.11 16.21 13.59
N GLN A 54 -4.82 15.90 13.67
CA GLN A 54 -3.79 16.90 13.97
C GLN A 54 -2.71 17.00 12.88
N SER A 55 -2.62 16.03 11.99
CA SER A 55 -1.63 15.99 10.92
C SER A 55 -2.28 16.03 9.55
N PHE A 56 -1.51 16.44 8.53
CA PHE A 56 -1.94 16.34 7.13
C PHE A 56 -2.46 14.93 6.79
N SER A 57 -1.76 13.89 7.24
CA SER A 57 -2.17 12.50 7.01
C SER A 57 -3.50 12.15 7.64
N ASP A 58 -3.80 12.66 8.84
CA ASP A 58 -5.09 12.40 9.50
C ASP A 58 -6.25 12.95 8.66
N PHE A 59 -6.09 14.15 8.11
CA PHE A 59 -7.11 14.75 7.23
C PHE A 59 -7.20 14.04 5.88
N TYR A 60 -6.07 13.73 5.25
CA TYR A 60 -6.05 13.03 3.96
C TYR A 60 -6.73 11.66 4.04
N PHE A 61 -6.56 10.93 5.14
CA PHE A 61 -7.24 9.65 5.34
C PHE A 61 -8.76 9.74 5.52
N ARG A 62 -9.30 10.93 5.68
CA ARG A 62 -10.76 11.16 5.69
C ARG A 62 -11.32 11.47 4.30
N VAL A 63 -10.47 11.66 3.29
CA VAL A 63 -10.93 11.84 1.90
C VAL A 63 -11.44 10.50 1.35
N PRO A 64 -12.70 10.40 0.89
CA PRO A 64 -13.31 9.13 0.51
C PRO A 64 -12.66 8.46 -0.70
N CYS A 65 -12.14 9.22 -1.64
CA CYS A 65 -11.58 8.74 -2.90
C CYS A 65 -10.05 8.88 -2.91
N ARG A 66 -9.35 8.03 -2.18
CA ARG A 66 -7.87 7.98 -2.17
C ARG A 66 -7.36 6.91 -3.13
N PRO A 67 -6.13 7.06 -3.70
CA PRO A 67 -5.49 6.00 -4.47
C PRO A 67 -5.29 4.75 -3.61
N ALA A 68 -5.80 3.63 -4.06
CA ALA A 68 -5.68 2.34 -3.40
C ALA A 68 -4.66 1.43 -4.11
N LYS A 69 -4.39 0.27 -3.50
CA LYS A 69 -3.50 -0.76 -4.03
C LYS A 69 -4.18 -2.13 -4.08
N VAL A 70 -5.16 -2.35 -3.22
CA VAL A 70 -5.81 -3.64 -2.99
C VAL A 70 -7.30 -3.48 -3.12
N LEU A 71 -7.91 -4.36 -3.88
CA LEU A 71 -9.35 -4.50 -3.99
C LEU A 71 -9.77 -5.80 -3.30
N ALA A 72 -10.44 -5.67 -2.16
CA ALA A 72 -11.04 -6.79 -1.45
C ALA A 72 -12.51 -6.92 -1.88
N VAL A 73 -12.87 -8.07 -2.37
CA VAL A 73 -14.23 -8.36 -2.87
C VAL A 73 -14.84 -9.54 -2.13
N ASP A 74 -16.13 -9.47 -1.89
CA ASP A 74 -16.94 -10.61 -1.51
C ASP A 74 -17.19 -11.53 -2.71
N ALA A 75 -17.76 -12.70 -2.47
CA ALA A 75 -18.11 -13.69 -3.49
C ALA A 75 -19.60 -13.67 -3.86
N ASP A 76 -20.45 -14.12 -2.93
CA ASP A 76 -21.88 -14.28 -3.12
C ASP A 76 -22.57 -12.94 -3.37
N ASN A 77 -23.45 -12.87 -4.36
CA ASN A 77 -24.09 -11.63 -4.83
C ASN A 77 -23.13 -10.47 -5.21
N THR A 78 -21.81 -10.73 -5.23
CA THR A 78 -20.79 -9.75 -5.62
C THR A 78 -20.02 -10.17 -6.87
N LEU A 79 -19.47 -11.40 -6.92
CA LEU A 79 -18.84 -11.96 -8.12
C LEU A 79 -19.83 -12.71 -9.01
N TRP A 80 -20.92 -13.17 -8.43
CA TRP A 80 -22.04 -13.84 -9.10
C TRP A 80 -23.35 -13.49 -8.41
N ASN A 81 -24.46 -13.69 -9.07
CA ASN A 81 -25.78 -13.63 -8.49
C ASN A 81 -26.10 -14.98 -7.86
N GLY A 82 -26.50 -15.00 -6.60
CA GLY A 82 -26.83 -16.17 -5.81
C GLY A 82 -25.86 -16.41 -4.65
N ILE A 83 -26.27 -17.29 -3.75
CA ILE A 83 -25.54 -17.68 -2.53
C ILE A 83 -25.16 -19.14 -2.67
N VAL A 84 -23.88 -19.44 -2.75
CA VAL A 84 -23.38 -20.80 -3.06
C VAL A 84 -23.84 -21.85 -2.07
N SER A 85 -23.92 -21.50 -0.77
CA SER A 85 -24.38 -22.41 0.28
C SER A 85 -25.89 -22.72 0.20
N GLU A 86 -26.68 -21.89 -0.47
CA GLU A 86 -28.14 -22.04 -0.60
C GLU A 86 -28.52 -22.58 -1.97
N ASP A 87 -27.97 -21.96 -3.03
CA ASP A 87 -28.33 -22.26 -4.42
C ASP A 87 -27.51 -23.43 -5.02
N GLY A 88 -26.30 -23.63 -4.48
CA GLY A 88 -25.35 -24.60 -5.02
C GLY A 88 -24.37 -23.98 -6.05
N ALA A 89 -23.20 -24.57 -6.13
CA ALA A 89 -22.12 -24.06 -6.99
C ALA A 89 -22.47 -24.08 -8.50
N ALA A 90 -23.42 -24.90 -8.94
CA ALA A 90 -23.84 -25.00 -10.35
C ALA A 90 -24.79 -23.89 -10.74
N ASP A 91 -25.62 -23.39 -9.82
CA ASP A 91 -26.79 -22.57 -10.10
C ASP A 91 -26.53 -21.06 -9.96
N VAL A 92 -25.46 -20.65 -9.32
CA VAL A 92 -25.06 -19.25 -9.27
C VAL A 92 -24.70 -18.70 -10.66
N VAL A 93 -25.10 -17.46 -10.97
CA VAL A 93 -24.92 -16.83 -12.27
C VAL A 93 -23.79 -15.79 -12.23
N PRO A 94 -22.67 -15.99 -12.94
CA PRO A 94 -21.53 -15.10 -12.86
C PRO A 94 -21.81 -13.70 -13.39
N TYR A 95 -21.32 -12.68 -12.69
CA TYR A 95 -21.19 -11.32 -13.22
C TYR A 95 -19.93 -11.23 -14.08
N ALA A 96 -19.94 -11.91 -15.21
CA ALA A 96 -18.76 -12.15 -16.05
C ALA A 96 -18.09 -10.85 -16.55
N ALA A 97 -18.87 -9.78 -16.81
CA ALA A 97 -18.33 -8.48 -17.20
C ALA A 97 -17.51 -7.85 -16.06
N PHE A 98 -18.04 -7.88 -14.83
CA PHE A 98 -17.34 -7.39 -13.65
C PHE A 98 -16.05 -8.18 -13.39
N GLN A 99 -16.10 -9.51 -13.44
CA GLN A 99 -14.92 -10.37 -13.24
C GLN A 99 -13.83 -10.09 -14.29
N ARG A 100 -14.16 -9.91 -15.57
CA ARG A 100 -13.19 -9.49 -16.60
C ARG A 100 -12.60 -8.10 -16.31
N GLY A 101 -13.42 -7.19 -15.78
CA GLY A 101 -12.95 -5.90 -15.33
C GLY A 101 -11.93 -6.00 -14.18
N LEU A 102 -12.16 -6.93 -13.23
CA LEU A 102 -11.20 -7.21 -12.15
C LEU A 102 -9.86 -7.73 -12.69
N LEU A 103 -9.87 -8.60 -13.70
CA LEU A 103 -8.65 -9.05 -14.38
C LEU A 103 -7.91 -7.87 -15.04
N THR A 104 -8.65 -6.91 -15.60
CA THR A 104 -8.04 -5.69 -16.16
C THR A 104 -7.37 -4.84 -15.08
N LEU A 105 -8.00 -4.67 -13.91
CA LEU A 105 -7.39 -3.99 -12.76
C LEU A 105 -6.15 -4.73 -12.25
N LYS A 106 -6.22 -6.07 -12.15
CA LYS A 106 -5.06 -6.91 -11.81
C LYS A 106 -3.90 -6.69 -12.77
N ALA A 107 -4.15 -6.65 -14.08
CA ALA A 107 -3.12 -6.39 -15.09
C ALA A 107 -2.46 -5.00 -14.93
N LYS A 108 -3.17 -4.02 -14.36
CA LYS A 108 -2.64 -2.72 -13.98
C LYS A 108 -1.88 -2.73 -12.64
N GLY A 109 -1.78 -3.88 -11.97
CA GLY A 109 -1.04 -4.02 -10.71
C GLY A 109 -1.89 -3.85 -9.44
N VAL A 110 -3.21 -3.84 -9.55
CA VAL A 110 -4.13 -3.92 -8.40
C VAL A 110 -4.08 -5.33 -7.84
N LEU A 111 -3.93 -5.46 -6.53
CA LEU A 111 -3.99 -6.75 -5.85
C LEU A 111 -5.43 -7.10 -5.56
N LEU A 112 -5.89 -8.26 -6.00
CA LEU A 112 -7.22 -8.76 -5.69
C LEU A 112 -7.17 -9.60 -4.41
N VAL A 113 -8.15 -9.42 -3.55
CA VAL A 113 -8.34 -10.18 -2.30
C VAL A 113 -9.78 -10.68 -2.27
N LEU A 114 -9.97 -11.96 -2.02
CA LEU A 114 -11.29 -12.56 -1.83
C LEU A 114 -11.58 -12.68 -0.32
N LEU A 115 -12.70 -12.14 0.14
CA LEU A 115 -13.18 -12.26 1.51
C LEU A 115 -14.63 -12.77 1.49
N SER A 116 -14.83 -14.04 1.74
CA SER A 116 -16.14 -14.67 1.65
C SER A 116 -16.53 -15.41 2.92
N LYS A 117 -17.78 -15.23 3.35
CA LYS A 117 -18.41 -16.03 4.41
C LYS A 117 -19.00 -17.29 3.82
N ASN A 118 -18.19 -18.33 3.78
CA ASN A 118 -18.54 -19.63 3.23
C ASN A 118 -17.76 -20.74 3.96
N ASP A 119 -18.16 -21.97 3.72
CA ASP A 119 -17.48 -23.11 4.30
C ASP A 119 -16.06 -23.26 3.74
N PRO A 120 -15.04 -23.35 4.63
CA PRO A 120 -13.68 -23.64 4.20
C PRO A 120 -13.57 -25.08 3.64
N PRO A 121 -12.50 -25.41 2.92
CA PRO A 121 -12.27 -26.77 2.45
C PRO A 121 -12.23 -27.77 3.62
N ASP A 122 -13.07 -28.80 3.56
CA ASP A 122 -13.11 -29.91 4.52
C ASP A 122 -12.87 -31.24 3.78
N GLY A 123 -11.61 -31.56 3.53
CA GLY A 123 -11.19 -32.80 2.87
C GLY A 123 -11.57 -32.91 1.38
N GLY A 124 -12.24 -31.91 0.82
CA GLY A 124 -12.65 -31.78 -0.58
C GLY A 124 -12.54 -30.35 -1.06
N ARG A 125 -13.08 -30.06 -2.27
CA ARG A 125 -13.20 -28.67 -2.75
C ARG A 125 -14.31 -27.96 -1.97
N SER A 126 -14.02 -26.79 -1.46
CA SER A 126 -15.06 -25.93 -0.88
C SER A 126 -16.10 -25.53 -1.91
N PRO A 127 -17.29 -25.10 -1.49
CA PRO A 127 -18.32 -24.60 -2.43
C PRO A 127 -17.78 -23.47 -3.33
N ILE A 128 -17.00 -22.56 -2.79
CA ILE A 128 -16.34 -21.48 -3.53
C ILE A 128 -15.36 -22.02 -4.58
N GLU A 129 -14.52 -23.00 -4.23
CA GLU A 129 -13.59 -23.64 -5.18
C GLU A 129 -14.32 -24.36 -6.33
N GLN A 130 -15.51 -24.90 -6.06
CA GLN A 130 -16.33 -25.52 -7.10
C GLN A 130 -16.85 -24.49 -8.12
N VAL A 131 -17.27 -23.30 -7.65
CA VAL A 131 -17.68 -22.21 -8.55
C VAL A 131 -16.51 -21.75 -9.41
N PHE A 132 -15.35 -21.48 -8.81
CA PHE A 132 -14.16 -21.01 -9.57
C PHE A 132 -13.59 -22.07 -10.52
N ALA A 133 -13.97 -23.35 -10.38
CA ALA A 133 -13.59 -24.40 -11.32
C ALA A 133 -14.49 -24.47 -12.57
N ARG A 134 -15.57 -23.69 -12.64
CA ARG A 134 -16.48 -23.65 -13.79
C ARG A 134 -15.87 -22.91 -14.97
N ALA A 135 -16.16 -23.38 -16.18
CA ALA A 135 -15.61 -22.79 -17.41
C ALA A 135 -16.21 -21.40 -17.77
N ASP A 136 -17.37 -21.05 -17.22
CA ASP A 136 -18.05 -19.77 -17.44
C ASP A 136 -17.63 -18.69 -16.44
N ILE A 137 -16.79 -19.02 -15.46
CA ILE A 137 -16.21 -18.08 -14.49
C ILE A 137 -14.89 -17.53 -15.04
N PRO A 138 -14.77 -16.22 -15.33
CA PRO A 138 -13.55 -15.64 -15.88
C PRO A 138 -12.36 -15.60 -14.89
N LEU A 139 -12.64 -15.43 -13.58
CA LEU A 139 -11.65 -15.42 -12.52
C LEU A 139 -11.31 -16.84 -12.07
N SER A 140 -10.10 -17.03 -11.63
CA SER A 140 -9.65 -18.20 -10.87
C SER A 140 -9.19 -17.80 -9.46
N LEU A 141 -9.07 -18.75 -8.55
CA LEU A 141 -8.52 -18.47 -7.21
C LEU A 141 -7.06 -17.98 -7.27
N ASP A 142 -6.31 -18.38 -8.30
CA ASP A 142 -4.93 -17.91 -8.53
C ASP A 142 -4.86 -16.43 -8.96
N ASP A 143 -5.99 -15.81 -9.27
CA ASP A 143 -6.02 -14.37 -9.54
C ASP A 143 -5.99 -13.53 -8.28
N PHE A 144 -6.29 -14.12 -7.13
CA PHE A 144 -6.30 -13.45 -5.86
C PHE A 144 -4.96 -13.56 -5.14
N ALA A 145 -4.46 -12.43 -4.65
CA ALA A 145 -3.25 -12.36 -3.85
C ALA A 145 -3.45 -12.87 -2.40
N PHE A 146 -4.70 -12.97 -1.98
CA PHE A 146 -5.12 -13.55 -0.71
C PHE A 146 -6.57 -14.05 -0.83
N VAL A 147 -6.83 -15.22 -0.26
CA VAL A 147 -8.16 -15.83 -0.21
C VAL A 147 -8.50 -16.10 1.26
N GLY A 148 -9.52 -15.40 1.76
CA GLY A 148 -10.08 -15.56 3.10
C GLY A 148 -11.50 -16.08 3.02
N VAL A 149 -11.69 -17.41 3.13
CA VAL A 149 -12.99 -18.07 3.17
C VAL A 149 -13.20 -18.61 4.58
N SER A 150 -14.11 -18.01 5.33
CA SER A 150 -14.45 -18.44 6.67
C SER A 150 -15.73 -17.75 7.15
N TRP A 151 -16.34 -18.26 8.20
CA TRP A 151 -17.49 -17.62 8.86
C TRP A 151 -17.10 -16.50 9.85
N GLU A 152 -15.80 -16.26 10.04
CA GLU A 152 -15.30 -15.19 10.89
C GLU A 152 -15.61 -13.79 10.33
N PRO A 153 -15.66 -12.76 11.19
CA PRO A 153 -15.89 -11.39 10.74
C PRO A 153 -14.87 -10.93 9.69
N LYS A 154 -15.34 -10.38 8.57
CA LYS A 154 -14.50 -9.93 7.44
C LYS A 154 -13.42 -8.89 7.81
N PRO A 155 -13.61 -7.97 8.78
CA PRO A 155 -12.51 -7.09 9.22
C PRO A 155 -11.27 -7.85 9.71
N GLY A 156 -11.44 -8.98 10.42
CA GLY A 156 -10.35 -9.85 10.83
C GLY A 156 -9.61 -10.48 9.65
N ALA A 157 -10.36 -10.97 8.65
CA ALA A 157 -9.79 -11.53 7.41
C ALA A 157 -9.07 -10.45 6.59
N LEU A 158 -9.56 -9.21 6.54
CA LEU A 158 -8.90 -8.10 5.88
C LEU A 158 -7.58 -7.72 6.58
N LEU A 159 -7.55 -7.71 7.91
CA LEU A 159 -6.30 -7.52 8.67
C LEU A 159 -5.28 -8.63 8.38
N ALA A 160 -5.72 -9.87 8.27
CA ALA A 160 -4.84 -10.99 7.87
C ALA A 160 -4.30 -10.80 6.46
N ALA A 161 -5.15 -10.39 5.50
CA ALA A 161 -4.73 -10.05 4.14
C ALA A 161 -3.74 -8.88 4.12
N ALA A 162 -4.00 -7.80 4.87
CA ALA A 162 -3.12 -6.64 4.98
C ALA A 162 -1.73 -7.04 5.50
N LYS A 163 -1.70 -7.92 6.53
CA LYS A 163 -0.47 -8.48 7.07
C LYS A 163 0.25 -9.37 6.04
N ALA A 164 -0.45 -10.29 5.39
CA ALA A 164 0.13 -11.21 4.41
C ALA A 164 0.71 -10.47 3.19
N LEU A 165 0.03 -9.41 2.73
CA LEU A 165 0.45 -8.60 1.59
C LEU A 165 1.44 -7.48 1.97
N ASN A 166 1.67 -7.28 3.26
CA ASN A 166 2.49 -6.21 3.82
C ASN A 166 2.07 -4.82 3.28
N VAL A 167 0.79 -4.51 3.39
CA VAL A 167 0.19 -3.21 3.02
C VAL A 167 -0.69 -2.71 4.15
N GLY A 168 -0.80 -1.38 4.29
CA GLY A 168 -1.70 -0.78 5.26
C GLY A 168 -3.17 -0.98 4.85
N THR A 169 -4.06 -1.10 5.84
CA THR A 169 -5.52 -1.20 5.64
C THR A 169 -6.09 0.01 4.90
N ASP A 170 -5.46 1.17 5.01
CA ASP A 170 -5.75 2.40 4.28
C ASP A 170 -5.52 2.31 2.75
N SER A 171 -4.92 1.23 2.28
CA SER A 171 -4.73 0.94 0.84
C SER A 171 -5.79 0.01 0.25
N PHE A 172 -6.80 -0.38 1.05
CA PHE A 172 -7.86 -1.29 0.61
C PHE A 172 -9.11 -0.54 0.18
N VAL A 173 -9.71 -1.02 -0.90
CA VAL A 173 -11.11 -0.81 -1.25
C VAL A 173 -11.86 -2.10 -0.97
N PHE A 174 -12.99 -2.02 -0.31
CA PHE A 174 -13.83 -3.15 0.03
C PHE A 174 -15.17 -3.07 -0.70
N VAL A 175 -15.51 -4.15 -1.40
CA VAL A 175 -16.73 -4.34 -2.18
C VAL A 175 -17.48 -5.54 -1.62
N ASP A 176 -18.71 -5.32 -1.17
CA ASP A 176 -19.56 -6.32 -0.54
C ASP A 176 -21.01 -5.92 -0.74
N ASP A 177 -21.88 -6.84 -1.18
CA ASP A 177 -23.31 -6.58 -1.37
C ASP A 177 -24.04 -6.35 -0.04
N ASN A 178 -23.56 -7.02 1.03
CA ASN A 178 -24.23 -7.01 2.33
C ASN A 178 -23.97 -5.71 3.10
N PRO A 179 -24.99 -4.89 3.36
CA PRO A 179 -24.81 -3.63 4.09
C PRO A 179 -24.29 -3.83 5.54
N HIS A 180 -24.56 -4.99 6.15
CA HIS A 180 -24.06 -5.31 7.48
C HIS A 180 -22.54 -5.51 7.47
N GLU A 181 -22.00 -6.23 6.48
CA GLU A 181 -20.55 -6.42 6.33
C GLU A 181 -19.85 -5.07 6.03
N ARG A 182 -20.45 -4.23 5.18
CA ARG A 182 -19.97 -2.87 4.92
C ARG A 182 -19.94 -2.01 6.19
N ALA A 183 -21.01 -2.08 6.99
CA ALA A 183 -21.10 -1.36 8.28
C ALA A 183 -20.07 -1.87 9.30
N GLN A 184 -19.88 -3.18 9.41
CA GLN A 184 -18.85 -3.77 10.27
C GLN A 184 -17.44 -3.34 9.83
N MET A 185 -17.15 -3.37 8.52
CA MET A 185 -15.86 -2.94 7.99
C MET A 185 -15.53 -1.51 8.40
N LYS A 186 -16.47 -0.58 8.22
CA LYS A 186 -16.31 0.83 8.61
C LYS A 186 -16.15 1.02 10.11
N ALA A 187 -16.88 0.25 10.91
CA ALA A 187 -16.83 0.37 12.37
C ALA A 187 -15.47 -0.08 12.94
N HIS A 188 -14.89 -1.14 12.38
CA HIS A 188 -13.65 -1.74 12.89
C HIS A 188 -12.40 -1.22 12.18
N LEU A 189 -12.50 -0.88 10.89
CA LEU A 189 -11.40 -0.42 10.04
C LEU A 189 -11.82 0.84 9.26
N PRO A 190 -11.98 1.98 9.95
CA PRO A 190 -12.50 3.21 9.33
C PRO A 190 -11.61 3.79 8.22
N GLU A 191 -10.35 3.37 8.15
CA GLU A 191 -9.43 3.75 7.09
C GLU A 191 -9.64 2.98 5.77
N VAL A 192 -10.36 1.87 5.77
CA VAL A 192 -10.72 1.10 4.57
C VAL A 192 -11.77 1.86 3.77
N MET A 193 -11.59 1.97 2.48
CA MET A 193 -12.55 2.60 1.58
C MET A 193 -13.63 1.60 1.21
N VAL A 194 -14.86 1.83 1.66
CA VAL A 194 -16.00 0.92 1.43
C VAL A 194 -16.87 1.48 0.31
N VAL A 195 -17.21 0.64 -0.66
CA VAL A 195 -18.15 0.99 -1.75
C VAL A 195 -19.57 0.90 -1.22
N GLU A 196 -20.35 1.97 -1.35
CA GLU A 196 -21.65 2.12 -0.69
C GLU A 196 -22.86 1.79 -1.57
N ASP A 197 -22.79 2.11 -2.83
CA ASP A 197 -23.89 2.06 -3.79
C ASP A 197 -24.04 0.68 -4.47
N MET A 198 -23.82 -0.39 -3.69
CA MET A 198 -23.81 -1.76 -4.20
C MET A 198 -25.18 -2.21 -4.75
N GLU A 199 -26.26 -1.75 -4.14
CA GLU A 199 -27.62 -2.04 -4.56
C GLU A 199 -27.91 -1.51 -5.98
N ASP A 200 -27.38 -0.33 -6.32
CA ASP A 200 -27.49 0.26 -7.65
C ASP A 200 -26.64 -0.51 -8.68
N TRP A 201 -25.47 -1.02 -8.28
CA TRP A 201 -24.60 -1.83 -9.14
C TRP A 201 -25.18 -3.22 -9.39
N GLN A 202 -25.75 -3.86 -8.36
CA GLN A 202 -26.45 -5.14 -8.53
C GLN A 202 -27.65 -5.04 -9.48
N ALA A 203 -28.44 -3.95 -9.37
CA ALA A 203 -29.56 -3.70 -10.27
C ALA A 203 -29.12 -3.58 -11.74
N LYS A 204 -27.85 -3.21 -11.99
CA LYS A 204 -27.24 -3.14 -13.33
C LYS A 204 -26.42 -4.40 -13.68
N GLY A 205 -26.50 -5.47 -12.90
CA GLY A 205 -25.71 -6.69 -13.11
C GLY A 205 -24.22 -6.46 -12.93
N MET A 206 -23.81 -5.53 -12.08
CA MET A 206 -22.40 -5.13 -11.79
C MET A 206 -21.67 -4.58 -13.02
N GLU A 207 -22.38 -4.26 -14.11
CA GLU A 207 -21.77 -3.74 -15.34
C GLU A 207 -21.18 -2.35 -15.10
N GLY A 208 -19.93 -2.13 -15.54
CA GLY A 208 -19.20 -0.87 -15.35
C GLY A 208 -18.61 -0.66 -13.97
N LEU A 209 -18.91 -1.48 -12.96
CA LEU A 209 -18.36 -1.30 -11.60
C LEU A 209 -16.83 -1.33 -11.58
N ALA A 210 -16.20 -2.30 -12.24
CA ALA A 210 -14.75 -2.40 -12.26
C ALA A 210 -14.07 -1.17 -12.90
N GLU A 211 -14.69 -0.59 -13.95
CA GLU A 211 -14.22 0.65 -14.57
C GLU A 211 -14.35 1.84 -13.60
N ALA A 212 -15.51 1.98 -12.97
CA ALA A 212 -15.75 3.02 -11.97
C ALA A 212 -14.78 2.92 -10.78
N LEU A 213 -14.50 1.70 -10.29
CA LEU A 213 -13.49 1.46 -9.25
C LEU A 213 -12.09 1.86 -9.74
N GLY A 214 -11.76 1.52 -10.99
CA GLY A 214 -10.49 1.87 -11.63
C GLY A 214 -10.27 3.38 -11.67
N GLU A 215 -11.27 4.13 -12.09
CA GLU A 215 -11.21 5.59 -12.17
C GLU A 215 -11.21 6.25 -10.78
N THR A 216 -12.00 5.71 -9.85
CA THR A 216 -12.19 6.33 -8.53
C THR A 216 -11.03 6.05 -7.59
N TYR A 217 -10.55 4.80 -7.51
CA TYR A 217 -9.59 4.38 -6.48
C TYR A 217 -8.23 3.94 -7.02
N PHE A 218 -8.17 3.50 -8.29
CA PHE A 218 -6.99 2.89 -8.88
C PHE A 218 -6.41 3.67 -10.06
N ALA A 219 -6.74 4.94 -10.20
CA ALA A 219 -6.28 5.80 -11.32
C ALA A 219 -4.75 5.87 -11.44
N GLU A 220 -4.00 5.61 -10.37
CA GLU A 220 -2.54 5.56 -10.34
C GLU A 220 -1.96 4.14 -10.51
N ALA A 221 -2.80 3.12 -10.63
CA ALA A 221 -2.32 1.76 -10.80
C ALA A 221 -1.63 1.59 -12.18
N GLY A 222 -0.51 0.86 -12.19
CA GLY A 222 0.25 0.58 -13.41
C GLY A 222 1.07 1.75 -13.97
N ARG A 223 1.18 2.87 -13.26
CA ARG A 223 2.01 4.02 -13.68
C ARG A 223 3.50 3.74 -13.60
N THR A 224 3.93 2.80 -12.76
CA THR A 224 5.33 2.41 -12.65
C THR A 224 5.52 0.93 -12.96
N GLU A 225 6.73 0.58 -13.44
CA GLU A 225 7.11 -0.81 -13.68
C GLU A 225 7.02 -1.65 -12.40
N GLU A 226 7.32 -1.04 -11.25
CA GLU A 226 7.25 -1.70 -9.96
C GLU A 226 5.83 -2.12 -9.54
N ASP A 227 4.80 -1.39 -9.99
CA ASP A 227 3.41 -1.79 -9.74
C ASP A 227 3.07 -3.08 -10.51
N ARG A 228 3.55 -3.20 -11.76
CA ARG A 228 3.39 -4.41 -12.60
C ARG A 228 4.16 -5.59 -12.02
N LEU A 229 5.42 -5.37 -11.65
CA LEU A 229 6.28 -6.40 -11.06
C LEU A 229 5.71 -6.95 -9.75
N ARG A 230 5.02 -6.12 -8.95
CA ARG A 230 4.39 -6.58 -7.71
C ARG A 230 3.34 -7.65 -7.97
N ALA A 231 2.42 -7.43 -8.90
CA ALA A 231 1.36 -8.37 -9.22
C ALA A 231 1.96 -9.69 -9.76
N GLN A 232 2.96 -9.61 -10.63
CA GLN A 232 3.64 -10.78 -11.19
C GLN A 232 4.33 -11.62 -10.11
N ARG A 233 5.00 -10.99 -9.15
CA ARG A 233 5.70 -11.69 -8.06
C ARG A 233 4.74 -12.39 -7.11
N ILE A 234 3.59 -11.79 -6.79
CA ILE A 234 2.58 -12.43 -5.95
C ILE A 234 2.00 -13.64 -6.69
N ALA A 235 1.70 -13.51 -7.98
CA ALA A 235 1.24 -14.62 -8.81
C ALA A 235 2.27 -15.75 -8.93
N ALA A 236 3.59 -15.45 -8.88
CA ALA A 236 4.66 -16.44 -8.88
C ALA A 236 4.87 -17.13 -7.52
N GLY A 237 3.96 -16.94 -6.56
CA GLY A 237 4.09 -17.53 -5.22
C GLY A 237 5.16 -16.85 -4.35
N ALA A 238 5.67 -15.70 -4.75
CA ALA A 238 6.54 -14.87 -3.94
C ALA A 238 5.75 -14.17 -2.85
N GLY A 239 4.95 -14.93 -2.10
CA GLY A 239 4.31 -14.47 -0.88
C GLY A 239 5.39 -13.81 -0.01
N GLN A 240 5.23 -12.53 0.30
CA GLN A 240 6.18 -11.87 1.18
C GLN A 240 6.07 -12.56 2.54
N PRO A 241 7.18 -12.95 3.16
CA PRO A 241 7.12 -13.38 4.54
C PRO A 241 6.44 -12.23 5.31
N PRO A 242 5.47 -12.54 6.16
CA PRO A 242 4.85 -11.51 6.98
C PRO A 242 5.97 -10.77 7.69
N TYR A 243 5.93 -9.43 7.64
CA TYR A 243 6.82 -8.62 8.45
C TYR A 243 6.50 -8.94 9.91
N GLN A 244 7.28 -9.85 10.48
CA GLN A 244 7.34 -10.06 11.92
C GLN A 244 8.61 -9.38 12.38
N MET A 245 8.52 -8.53 13.39
CA MET A 245 9.74 -7.99 14.03
C MET A 245 10.69 -9.10 14.49
N GLU A 246 10.17 -10.31 14.70
CA GLU A 246 10.91 -11.54 15.00
C GLU A 246 11.68 -12.12 13.79
N ALA A 247 11.35 -11.72 12.55
CA ALA A 247 12.04 -12.21 11.34
C ALA A 247 13.48 -11.68 11.20
N PHE A 248 13.89 -10.72 12.02
CA PHE A 248 15.29 -10.27 12.07
C PHE A 248 16.26 -11.37 12.55
N ASP A 249 15.77 -12.39 13.23
CA ASP A 249 16.61 -13.50 13.73
C ASP A 249 16.70 -14.68 12.76
N ASN A 250 15.96 -14.67 11.64
CA ASN A 250 15.96 -15.78 10.69
C ASN A 250 16.94 -15.56 9.53
N VAL A 251 18.22 -15.45 9.86
CA VAL A 251 19.33 -15.28 8.90
C VAL A 251 19.37 -16.39 7.85
N ASP A 252 19.09 -17.61 8.26
CA ASP A 252 19.16 -18.76 7.35
C ASP A 252 18.06 -18.70 6.30
N TYR A 253 16.87 -18.24 6.66
CA TYR A 253 15.82 -17.98 5.68
C TYR A 253 16.23 -16.87 4.69
N LEU A 254 16.79 -15.75 5.16
CA LEU A 254 17.23 -14.66 4.29
C LEU A 254 18.32 -15.10 3.30
N LYS A 255 19.22 -16.00 3.70
CA LYS A 255 20.21 -16.61 2.79
C LYS A 255 19.55 -17.39 1.67
N THR A 256 18.43 -18.08 1.94
CA THR A 256 17.70 -18.85 0.91
C THR A 256 17.00 -17.98 -0.12
N LEU A 257 16.85 -16.67 0.13
CA LEU A 257 16.25 -15.74 -0.81
C LEU A 257 17.20 -15.28 -1.91
N GLU A 258 18.51 -15.47 -1.75
CA GLU A 258 19.54 -15.02 -2.71
C GLU A 258 19.41 -13.51 -3.03
N LEU A 259 19.29 -12.70 -1.97
CA LEU A 259 19.07 -11.26 -2.08
C LEU A 259 20.24 -10.57 -2.79
N LYS A 260 19.94 -9.84 -3.86
CA LYS A 260 20.91 -9.04 -4.63
C LYS A 260 20.47 -7.58 -4.65
N VAL A 261 21.39 -6.68 -4.32
CA VAL A 261 21.16 -5.23 -4.29
C VAL A 261 22.03 -4.55 -5.35
N ALA A 262 21.41 -3.67 -6.15
CA ALA A 262 22.11 -2.79 -7.07
C ALA A 262 21.94 -1.34 -6.57
N PRO A 263 22.95 -0.80 -5.83
CA PRO A 263 22.97 0.60 -5.46
C PRO A 263 23.37 1.47 -6.64
N SER A 264 22.77 2.64 -6.78
CA SER A 264 23.18 3.65 -7.77
C SER A 264 22.80 5.06 -7.32
N ARG A 265 23.31 6.07 -8.01
CA ARG A 265 22.77 7.43 -7.93
C ARG A 265 21.45 7.48 -8.70
N ALA A 266 20.50 8.24 -8.16
CA ALA A 266 19.24 8.47 -8.86
C ALA A 266 19.47 9.27 -10.14
N THR A 267 18.69 8.97 -11.16
CA THR A 267 18.67 9.66 -12.44
C THR A 267 17.27 10.24 -12.72
N GLU A 268 17.13 11.01 -13.77
CA GLU A 268 15.82 11.54 -14.21
C GLU A 268 14.79 10.42 -14.43
N ALA A 269 15.22 9.28 -14.94
CA ALA A 269 14.35 8.13 -15.19
C ALA A 269 13.75 7.52 -13.89
N ASP A 270 14.39 7.76 -12.76
CA ASP A 270 13.96 7.23 -11.47
C ASP A 270 12.93 8.13 -10.76
N VAL A 271 12.83 9.40 -11.19
CA VAL A 271 12.02 10.44 -10.54
C VAL A 271 10.55 10.04 -10.31
N PRO A 272 9.83 9.48 -11.30
CA PRO A 272 8.44 9.09 -11.09
C PRO A 272 8.29 8.04 -9.97
N ARG A 273 9.25 7.11 -9.88
CA ARG A 273 9.27 6.09 -8.84
C ARG A 273 9.59 6.66 -7.47
N LEU A 274 10.53 7.59 -7.38
CA LEU A 274 10.88 8.26 -6.12
C LEU A 274 9.70 9.05 -5.56
N ALA A 275 9.02 9.83 -6.41
CA ALA A 275 7.82 10.56 -6.04
C ALA A 275 6.69 9.63 -5.57
N GLN A 276 6.47 8.52 -6.28
CA GLN A 276 5.51 7.50 -5.87
C GLN A 276 5.86 6.90 -4.50
N MET A 277 7.12 6.60 -4.24
CA MET A 277 7.56 6.05 -2.94
C MET A 277 7.39 7.07 -1.82
N ALA A 278 7.78 8.32 -2.04
CA ALA A 278 7.59 9.41 -1.09
C ALA A 278 6.11 9.57 -0.72
N GLY A 279 5.21 9.49 -1.71
CA GLY A 279 3.76 9.61 -1.51
C GLY A 279 3.12 8.41 -0.80
N LYS A 280 3.58 7.18 -1.08
CA LYS A 280 2.88 5.94 -0.65
C LYS A 280 3.50 5.23 0.56
N THR A 281 4.69 5.63 1.02
CA THR A 281 5.40 4.92 2.10
C THR A 281 5.24 5.66 3.42
N ASN A 282 4.68 4.96 4.42
CA ASN A 282 4.47 5.48 5.77
C ASN A 282 5.33 4.77 6.81
N GLN A 283 5.45 3.44 6.73
CA GLN A 283 6.05 2.62 7.79
C GLN A 283 7.57 2.79 7.86
N PHE A 284 8.26 2.74 6.71
CA PHE A 284 9.69 2.97 6.67
C PHE A 284 9.99 4.28 5.92
N ASN A 285 9.72 5.38 6.60
CA ASN A 285 9.92 6.73 6.11
C ASN A 285 10.43 7.60 7.27
N ALA A 286 11.65 8.12 7.10
CA ALA A 286 12.37 8.85 8.15
C ALA A 286 11.66 10.15 8.55
N THR A 287 11.27 10.94 7.57
CA THR A 287 10.84 12.33 7.77
C THR A 287 9.39 12.56 7.41
N THR A 288 8.78 11.60 6.70
CA THR A 288 7.43 11.69 6.12
C THR A 288 7.23 12.87 5.14
N ILE A 289 8.34 13.43 4.62
CA ILE A 289 8.29 14.46 3.59
C ILE A 289 7.74 13.83 2.30
N ARG A 290 6.69 14.45 1.74
CA ARG A 290 6.03 14.00 0.51
C ARG A 290 6.54 14.83 -0.66
N ARG A 291 7.59 14.34 -1.34
CA ARG A 291 8.15 15.02 -2.50
C ARG A 291 7.44 14.60 -3.78
N ASN A 292 7.15 15.58 -4.60
CA ASN A 292 6.69 15.38 -5.98
C ASN A 292 7.87 15.24 -6.96
N GLU A 293 7.59 15.03 -8.23
CA GLU A 293 8.62 14.85 -9.26
C GLU A 293 9.49 16.10 -9.46
N GLU A 294 8.93 17.31 -9.38
CA GLU A 294 9.67 18.56 -9.52
C GLU A 294 10.66 18.75 -8.38
N GLU A 295 10.25 18.44 -7.17
CA GLU A 295 11.11 18.50 -5.99
C GLU A 295 12.25 17.47 -6.07
N PHE A 296 12.01 16.27 -6.61
CA PHE A 296 13.10 15.32 -6.87
C PHE A 296 14.03 15.81 -7.98
N ARG A 297 13.53 16.41 -9.08
CA ARG A 297 14.38 17.03 -10.09
C ARG A 297 15.26 18.14 -9.52
N ALA A 298 14.69 18.97 -8.65
CA ALA A 298 15.46 19.99 -7.94
C ALA A 298 16.57 19.38 -7.06
N LEU A 299 16.30 18.27 -6.34
CA LEU A 299 17.32 17.56 -5.57
C LEU A 299 18.42 16.96 -6.45
N LEU A 300 18.09 16.45 -7.63
CA LEU A 300 19.07 15.91 -8.58
C LEU A 300 19.95 17.00 -9.19
N ALA A 301 19.42 18.20 -9.37
CA ALA A 301 20.14 19.35 -9.90
C ALA A 301 21.02 20.08 -8.87
N ASP A 302 20.77 19.86 -7.57
CA ASP A 302 21.52 20.50 -6.46
C ASP A 302 22.81 19.74 -6.17
N PRO A 303 24.00 20.31 -6.43
CA PRO A 303 25.28 19.65 -6.18
C PRO A 303 25.57 19.39 -4.70
N SER A 304 24.89 20.10 -3.77
CA SER A 304 24.98 19.85 -2.34
C SER A 304 24.19 18.64 -1.86
N LYS A 305 23.36 18.07 -2.74
CA LYS A 305 22.51 16.92 -2.44
C LYS A 305 22.96 15.69 -3.23
N ARG A 306 22.72 14.53 -2.66
CA ARG A 306 22.90 13.24 -3.33
C ARG A 306 21.69 12.37 -3.06
N VAL A 307 21.12 11.83 -4.12
CA VAL A 307 20.01 10.88 -4.03
C VAL A 307 20.52 9.51 -4.46
N TYR A 308 20.47 8.56 -3.53
CA TYR A 308 20.82 7.16 -3.78
C TYR A 308 19.56 6.36 -3.97
N VAL A 309 19.60 5.39 -4.86
CA VAL A 309 18.53 4.40 -5.07
C VAL A 309 19.09 2.99 -4.95
N PHE A 310 18.26 2.10 -4.41
CA PHE A 310 18.61 0.70 -4.21
C PHE A 310 17.54 -0.15 -4.88
N ARG A 311 17.98 -0.91 -5.88
CA ARG A 311 17.17 -1.91 -6.56
C ARG A 311 17.43 -3.25 -5.91
N LEU A 312 16.36 -4.00 -5.63
CA LEU A 312 16.43 -5.30 -4.97
C LEU A 312 15.89 -6.38 -5.90
N SER A 313 16.54 -7.52 -5.90
CA SER A 313 16.04 -8.77 -6.50
C SER A 313 16.28 -9.94 -5.55
N ASP A 314 15.50 -10.99 -5.69
CA ASP A 314 15.65 -12.26 -5.01
C ASP A 314 15.41 -13.41 -5.99
N LYS A 315 15.44 -14.67 -5.52
CA LYS A 315 15.19 -15.87 -6.35
C LYS A 315 13.85 -15.86 -7.09
N PHE A 316 12.89 -15.02 -6.68
CA PHE A 316 11.57 -14.88 -7.32
C PHE A 316 11.52 -13.74 -8.36
N GLY A 317 12.63 -12.99 -8.56
CA GLY A 317 12.74 -11.94 -9.55
C GLY A 317 13.04 -10.55 -8.97
N THR A 318 12.98 -9.53 -9.83
CA THR A 318 13.30 -8.16 -9.45
C THR A 318 12.13 -7.47 -8.74
N MET A 319 12.47 -6.59 -7.80
CA MET A 319 11.51 -5.68 -7.14
C MET A 319 11.63 -4.25 -7.67
N GLY A 320 12.62 -3.96 -8.54
CA GLY A 320 12.93 -2.60 -8.96
C GLY A 320 13.45 -1.73 -7.82
N ILE A 321 13.22 -0.42 -7.89
CA ILE A 321 13.60 0.51 -6.83
C ILE A 321 12.70 0.32 -5.62
N VAL A 322 13.31 -0.06 -4.51
CA VAL A 322 12.60 -0.30 -3.24
C VAL A 322 13.08 0.56 -2.09
N CYS A 323 14.19 1.29 -2.28
CA CYS A 323 14.72 2.19 -1.27
C CYS A 323 15.38 3.39 -1.93
N TYR A 324 15.22 4.58 -1.32
CA TYR A 324 16.03 5.75 -1.64
C TYR A 324 16.52 6.46 -0.38
N VAL A 325 17.65 7.13 -0.50
CA VAL A 325 18.26 7.91 0.56
C VAL A 325 18.69 9.26 -0.01
N VAL A 326 18.26 10.35 0.63
CA VAL A 326 18.68 11.72 0.30
C VAL A 326 19.72 12.18 1.32
N VAL A 327 20.83 12.68 0.83
CA VAL A 327 21.94 13.16 1.67
C VAL A 327 22.22 14.62 1.40
N ASP A 328 22.37 15.38 2.45
CA ASP A 328 23.03 16.68 2.44
C ASP A 328 24.53 16.45 2.59
N VAL A 329 25.27 16.66 1.48
CA VAL A 329 26.70 16.35 1.43
C VAL A 329 27.50 17.33 2.27
N ALA A 330 27.14 18.61 2.24
CA ALA A 330 27.81 19.66 2.98
C ALA A 330 27.61 19.50 4.50
N ALA A 331 26.38 19.20 4.90
CA ALA A 331 26.05 18.93 6.30
C ALA A 331 26.44 17.52 6.76
N ARG A 332 26.90 16.64 5.85
CA ARG A 332 27.24 15.23 6.11
C ARG A 332 26.10 14.52 6.85
N ARG A 333 24.87 14.61 6.35
CA ARG A 333 23.66 14.16 7.02
C ARG A 333 22.68 13.52 6.04
N ILE A 334 22.05 12.44 6.45
CA ILE A 334 20.93 11.83 5.73
C ILE A 334 19.67 12.64 6.06
N SER A 335 19.15 13.35 5.06
CA SER A 335 17.99 14.25 5.20
C SER A 335 16.67 13.55 4.87
N ASP A 336 16.72 12.38 4.24
CA ASP A 336 15.54 11.54 4.03
C ASP A 336 15.96 10.09 3.76
N PHE A 337 15.14 9.13 4.21
CA PHE A 337 15.36 7.72 4.00
C PHE A 337 14.02 7.00 3.93
N VAL A 338 13.69 6.49 2.76
CA VAL A 338 12.42 5.84 2.49
C VAL A 338 12.64 4.46 1.89
N MET A 339 11.99 3.45 2.44
CA MET A 339 12.03 2.09 1.92
C MET A 339 10.62 1.53 1.78
N SER A 340 10.34 0.94 0.62
CA SER A 340 9.08 0.26 0.35
C SER A 340 8.84 -0.89 1.33
N CYS A 341 7.61 -1.01 1.81
CA CYS A 341 7.21 -2.12 2.69
C CYS A 341 7.54 -3.52 2.12
N ARG A 342 7.62 -3.67 0.79
CA ARG A 342 8.03 -4.92 0.13
C ARG A 342 9.44 -5.38 0.47
N ALA A 343 10.34 -4.45 0.80
CA ALA A 343 11.73 -4.75 1.13
C ALA A 343 11.98 -4.90 2.64
N MET A 344 10.99 -4.59 3.46
CA MET A 344 11.11 -4.70 4.92
C MET A 344 11.35 -6.16 5.34
N GLY A 345 12.12 -6.35 6.41
CA GLY A 345 12.50 -7.67 6.90
C GLY A 345 13.59 -8.37 6.08
N ARG A 346 14.24 -7.66 5.12
CA ARG A 346 15.33 -8.19 4.28
C ARG A 346 16.69 -7.55 4.56
N THR A 347 16.82 -6.82 5.65
CA THR A 347 18.05 -6.13 6.08
C THR A 347 18.60 -5.09 5.09
N LEU A 348 17.81 -4.72 4.07
CA LEU A 348 18.21 -3.74 3.07
C LEU A 348 18.49 -2.35 3.67
N GLU A 349 17.79 -1.99 4.73
CA GLU A 349 17.98 -0.71 5.45
C GLU A 349 19.39 -0.55 6.00
N PHE A 350 19.96 -1.60 6.55
CA PHE A 350 21.35 -1.60 7.06
C PHE A 350 22.35 -1.52 5.91
N PHE A 351 22.11 -2.28 4.82
CA PHE A 351 22.93 -2.19 3.62
C PHE A 351 22.92 -0.77 3.04
N ALA A 352 21.75 -0.17 2.88
CA ALA A 352 21.60 1.15 2.30
C ALA A 352 22.29 2.22 3.14
N TYR A 353 22.12 2.19 4.45
CA TYR A 353 22.80 3.09 5.37
C TYR A 353 24.32 2.97 5.28
N ARG A 354 24.85 1.75 5.39
CA ARG A 354 26.29 1.47 5.30
C ARG A 354 26.88 1.88 3.94
N HIS A 355 26.19 1.59 2.84
CA HIS A 355 26.63 2.00 1.51
C HIS A 355 26.79 3.51 1.39
N VAL A 356 25.83 4.27 1.89
CA VAL A 356 25.86 5.74 1.90
C VAL A 356 27.00 6.27 2.78
N CYS A 357 27.21 5.69 3.96
CA CYS A 357 28.33 6.06 4.84
C CYS A 357 29.67 5.83 4.16
N LEU A 358 29.86 4.67 3.53
CA LEU A 358 31.12 4.32 2.83
C LEU A 358 31.41 5.27 1.65
N ASP A 359 30.38 5.57 0.82
CA ASP A 359 30.54 6.48 -0.32
C ASP A 359 30.92 7.91 0.10
N LEU A 360 30.57 8.31 1.31
CA LEU A 360 30.92 9.61 1.88
C LEU A 360 32.18 9.58 2.78
N GLY A 361 32.86 8.43 2.88
CA GLY A 361 34.02 8.26 3.75
C GLY A 361 33.68 8.57 5.21
N ALA A 362 32.55 8.07 5.69
CA ALA A 362 32.07 8.25 7.06
C ALA A 362 31.84 6.89 7.72
N GLU A 363 32.13 6.78 8.98
CA GLU A 363 31.77 5.61 9.78
C GLU A 363 30.27 5.60 10.08
N THR A 364 29.74 6.77 10.46
CA THR A 364 28.32 7.00 10.69
C THR A 364 27.87 8.35 10.13
N LEU A 365 26.59 8.47 9.83
CA LEU A 365 25.95 9.72 9.41
C LEU A 365 24.71 9.99 10.26
N PRO A 366 24.51 11.24 10.72
CA PRO A 366 23.27 11.63 11.36
C PRO A 366 22.08 11.40 10.41
N LEU A 367 20.96 10.94 11.00
CA LEU A 367 19.68 10.70 10.31
C LEU A 367 18.64 11.70 10.79
N ASP A 368 18.03 12.43 9.88
CA ASP A 368 16.83 13.18 10.18
C ASP A 368 15.67 12.22 10.45
N PHE A 369 14.94 12.48 11.51
CA PHE A 369 13.82 11.64 11.90
C PHE A 369 12.69 12.45 12.51
N ARG A 370 11.47 12.19 12.02
CA ARG A 370 10.24 12.73 12.59
C ARG A 370 9.34 11.54 12.97
N ALA A 371 9.13 11.33 14.25
CA ALA A 371 8.27 10.25 14.74
C ALA A 371 6.82 10.47 14.36
N THR A 372 6.15 9.40 13.94
CA THR A 372 4.71 9.36 13.66
C THR A 372 4.10 8.06 14.18
N ALA A 373 2.77 7.98 14.30
CA ALA A 373 2.10 6.75 14.71
C ALA A 373 2.33 5.57 13.73
N LYS A 374 2.80 5.82 12.48
CA LYS A 374 2.92 4.81 11.43
C LYS A 374 4.37 4.41 11.12
N ASN A 375 5.39 5.17 11.53
CA ASN A 375 6.79 4.87 11.18
C ASN A 375 7.60 4.17 12.29
N GLY A 376 6.92 3.39 13.13
CA GLY A 376 7.54 2.55 14.14
C GLY A 376 8.69 1.67 13.62
N PRO A 377 8.58 1.00 12.45
CA PRO A 377 9.67 0.24 11.85
C PRO A 377 10.94 1.05 11.59
N PHE A 378 10.82 2.31 11.15
CA PHE A 378 11.98 3.19 11.00
C PHE A 378 12.59 3.60 12.35
N ALA A 379 11.75 3.87 13.36
CA ALA A 379 12.21 4.15 14.71
C ALA A 379 13.03 2.98 15.28
N ALA A 380 12.53 1.74 15.14
CA ALA A 380 13.23 0.53 15.56
C ALA A 380 14.59 0.34 14.84
N PHE A 381 14.63 0.61 13.52
CA PHE A 381 15.89 0.59 12.77
C PHE A 381 16.90 1.60 13.35
N ARG A 382 16.46 2.83 13.63
CA ARG A 382 17.32 3.89 14.20
C ARG A 382 17.87 3.51 15.57
N GLU A 383 17.06 2.87 16.42
CA GLU A 383 17.50 2.37 17.72
C GLU A 383 18.57 1.28 17.57
N LYS A 384 18.39 0.36 16.64
CA LYS A 384 19.40 -0.68 16.33
C LYS A 384 20.71 -0.09 15.81
N LEU A 385 20.66 0.96 14.99
CA LEU A 385 21.85 1.69 14.56
C LEU A 385 22.60 2.30 15.75
N ALA A 386 21.88 2.93 16.69
CA ALA A 386 22.45 3.55 17.89
C ALA A 386 23.10 2.50 18.83
N GLN A 387 22.63 1.26 18.81
CA GLN A 387 23.19 0.15 19.60
C GLN A 387 24.40 -0.53 18.93
N GLY A 388 24.84 -0.08 17.75
CA GLY A 388 25.97 -0.66 17.02
C GLY A 388 25.66 -2.00 16.35
N THR A 389 24.40 -2.42 16.27
CA THR A 389 23.98 -3.70 15.69
C THR A 389 24.09 -3.76 14.16
N HIS A 390 24.55 -2.70 13.51
CA HIS A 390 24.68 -2.59 12.06
C HIS A 390 25.85 -3.37 11.46
N GLU A 391 26.80 -3.83 12.26
CA GLU A 391 27.99 -4.56 11.76
C GLU A 391 27.74 -6.03 11.47
N THR A 392 26.70 -6.64 12.04
CA THR A 392 26.58 -8.07 12.12
C THR A 392 25.70 -8.70 11.02
N PHE A 393 24.84 -7.91 10.33
CA PHE A 393 23.82 -8.49 9.44
C PHE A 393 23.56 -7.68 8.16
N CYS A 394 24.17 -8.08 7.06
CA CYS A 394 23.65 -7.82 5.74
C CYS A 394 23.51 -9.13 4.96
N ALA A 395 22.28 -9.63 4.78
CA ALA A 395 22.01 -10.80 3.93
C ALA A 395 22.09 -10.44 2.44
N CYS A 396 22.28 -9.16 2.09
CA CYS A 396 22.29 -8.67 0.73
C CYS A 396 23.70 -8.77 0.11
N GLN A 397 23.78 -9.31 -1.10
CA GLN A 397 25.00 -9.28 -1.92
C GLN A 397 24.89 -8.13 -2.93
N THR A 398 25.98 -7.40 -3.13
CA THR A 398 26.06 -6.39 -4.19
C THR A 398 26.07 -7.06 -5.56
N MET A 399 25.21 -6.62 -6.49
CA MET A 399 25.37 -6.93 -7.90
C MET A 399 26.57 -6.11 -8.42
N VAL A 400 27.56 -6.78 -8.93
CA VAL A 400 28.74 -6.18 -9.61
C VAL A 400 28.34 -5.78 -11.02
#